data_0ffd91c4a6497ed0890908183da70187
#
_entry.id   0ffd91c4a6497ed0890908183da70187
#
_cell.length_a   1.000
_cell.length_b   1.000
_cell.length_c   1.000
_cell.angle_alpha   90.00
_cell.angle_beta   90.00
_cell.angle_gamma   90.00
#
_symmetry.space_group_name_H-M   'P 1'
#
loop_
_entity.id
_entity.type
_entity.pdbx_description
1 polymer ?
#
loop_
_entity_poly.entity_id
_entity_poly.type
_entity_poly.pdbx_seq_one_letter_code
_entity_poly.pdbx_strand_id
1 'polypeptide(L)'
;MRVLLSAAVVLLAGCSVPPEVAVDILPPARSVTRAEVQQIADAYATLRWNGERRMRMHGNDPQGLRVDTPDAAHDDMDWRFWWTLGGNTGMPYKWGGFDTPKEFLHRLHNDAAVYAGDYASPTKIAGGDDAVSRYAAGIDCSGFVSRCWRLERPYSTRELAAQCRPLASVDELQPGDIMLLPGVHVWLFLRWEEADHRHMVIVESGGVPEWKCAYKSVDTQHFLDEGYRPYRYLRIRE
;
A
#
# COMPACT_ATOMS: atom_id res chain seq x y z
N MET A 1 55.25 -41.54 2.56
CA MET A 1 53.82 -41.64 2.15
C MET A 1 53.22 -40.33 2.47
N ARG A 2 53.11 -39.41 1.49
CA ARG A 2 52.51 -38.06 1.66
C ARG A 2 51.04 -38.12 1.22
N VAL A 3 50.13 -37.85 2.15
CA VAL A 3 48.70 -37.74 1.87
C VAL A 3 48.41 -36.30 1.44
N LEU A 4 47.99 -36.12 0.19
CA LEU A 4 47.49 -34.85 -0.34
C LEU A 4 46.01 -34.74 0.04
N LEU A 5 45.66 -33.77 0.91
CA LEU A 5 44.28 -33.36 1.13
C LEU A 5 43.88 -32.37 0.02
N SER A 6 42.95 -32.78 -0.82
CA SER A 6 42.27 -31.86 -1.77
C SER A 6 41.15 -31.17 -1.04
N ALA A 7 41.24 -29.83 -0.91
CA ALA A 7 40.15 -29.00 -0.45
C ALA A 7 39.20 -28.73 -1.62
N ALA A 8 37.96 -29.23 -1.53
CA ALA A 8 36.90 -28.91 -2.46
C ALA A 8 36.31 -27.53 -2.09
N VAL A 9 36.51 -26.54 -2.94
CA VAL A 9 35.83 -25.23 -2.84
C VAL A 9 34.43 -25.39 -3.38
N VAL A 10 33.43 -25.37 -2.51
CA VAL A 10 32.00 -25.29 -2.89
C VAL A 10 31.68 -23.82 -3.21
N LEU A 11 31.60 -23.51 -4.50
CA LEU A 11 31.05 -22.25 -4.97
C LEU A 11 29.53 -22.27 -4.75
N LEU A 12 29.07 -21.57 -3.72
CA LEU A 12 27.66 -21.25 -3.56
C LEU A 12 27.28 -20.22 -4.67
N ALA A 13 26.68 -20.73 -5.75
CA ALA A 13 26.02 -19.88 -6.74
C ALA A 13 24.85 -19.21 -6.04
N GLY A 14 24.99 -17.93 -5.69
CA GLY A 14 23.89 -17.10 -5.23
C GLY A 14 22.87 -17.03 -6.36
N CYS A 15 21.69 -17.63 -6.18
CA CYS A 15 20.53 -17.38 -7.03
C CYS A 15 20.15 -15.91 -6.90
N SER A 16 20.63 -15.06 -7.78
CA SER A 16 20.06 -13.73 -7.99
C SER A 16 18.69 -13.94 -8.62
N VAL A 17 17.63 -13.71 -7.84
CA VAL A 17 16.28 -13.59 -8.37
C VAL A 17 16.31 -12.41 -9.34
N PRO A 18 15.91 -12.58 -10.62
CA PRO A 18 15.88 -11.46 -11.55
C PRO A 18 14.95 -10.39 -11.00
N PRO A 19 15.23 -9.09 -11.22
CA PRO A 19 14.34 -8.03 -10.79
C PRO A 19 12.99 -8.25 -11.46
N GLU A 20 11.97 -8.54 -10.64
CA GLU A 20 10.60 -8.68 -11.11
C GLU A 20 10.19 -7.33 -11.70
N VAL A 21 9.90 -7.30 -12.99
CA VAL A 21 9.50 -6.08 -13.70
C VAL A 21 8.18 -5.62 -13.09
N ALA A 22 8.22 -4.51 -12.36
CA ALA A 22 7.00 -3.92 -11.81
C ALA A 22 6.01 -3.66 -12.94
N VAL A 23 4.81 -4.18 -12.80
CA VAL A 23 3.73 -3.97 -13.78
C VAL A 23 3.50 -2.47 -13.92
N ASP A 24 3.57 -1.98 -15.15
CA ASP A 24 3.32 -0.57 -15.43
C ASP A 24 1.84 -0.27 -15.17
N ILE A 25 1.55 0.62 -14.24
CA ILE A 25 0.17 1.03 -13.95
C ILE A 25 -0.33 1.84 -15.14
N LEU A 26 -1.47 1.42 -15.67
CA LEU A 26 -2.12 2.09 -16.78
C LEU A 26 -2.38 3.58 -16.48
N PRO A 27 -2.23 4.48 -17.46
CA PRO A 27 -2.45 5.91 -17.27
C PRO A 27 -3.90 6.22 -16.85
N PRO A 28 -4.19 7.43 -16.35
CA PRO A 28 -5.54 7.86 -16.04
C PRO A 28 -6.53 7.59 -17.17
N ALA A 29 -7.77 7.23 -16.83
CA ALA A 29 -8.80 6.88 -17.79
C ALA A 29 -10.17 7.42 -17.36
N ARG A 30 -11.06 7.60 -18.36
CA ARG A 30 -12.44 8.06 -18.08
C ARG A 30 -13.30 7.01 -17.37
N SER A 31 -12.92 5.74 -17.47
CA SER A 31 -13.61 4.60 -16.83
C SER A 31 -12.61 3.47 -16.65
N VAL A 32 -12.91 2.55 -15.75
CA VAL A 32 -12.09 1.40 -15.43
C VAL A 32 -12.97 0.15 -15.34
N THR A 33 -12.45 -1.00 -15.74
CA THR A 33 -13.13 -2.28 -15.52
C THR A 33 -12.77 -2.86 -14.15
N ARG A 34 -13.62 -3.74 -13.60
CA ARG A 34 -13.36 -4.43 -12.34
C ARG A 34 -12.07 -5.26 -12.41
N ALA A 35 -11.80 -5.88 -13.55
CA ALA A 35 -10.57 -6.65 -13.77
C ALA A 35 -9.32 -5.74 -13.73
N GLU A 36 -9.37 -4.53 -14.34
CA GLU A 36 -8.28 -3.56 -14.25
C GLU A 36 -8.05 -3.10 -12.81
N VAL A 37 -9.12 -2.83 -12.05
CA VAL A 37 -9.03 -2.45 -10.62
C VAL A 37 -8.30 -3.54 -9.83
N GLN A 38 -8.69 -4.81 -10.00
CA GLN A 38 -8.05 -5.93 -9.31
C GLN A 38 -6.58 -6.07 -9.72
N GLN A 39 -6.27 -6.02 -11.02
CA GLN A 39 -4.91 -6.13 -11.53
C GLN A 39 -4.00 -5.03 -10.95
N ILE A 40 -4.51 -3.80 -10.88
CA ILE A 40 -3.76 -2.69 -10.29
C ILE A 40 -3.57 -2.92 -8.79
N ALA A 41 -4.63 -3.31 -8.07
CA ALA A 41 -4.54 -3.60 -6.64
C ALA A 41 -3.52 -4.70 -6.32
N ASP A 42 -3.51 -5.77 -7.13
CA ASP A 42 -2.55 -6.86 -7.02
C ASP A 42 -1.11 -6.38 -7.19
N ALA A 43 -0.86 -5.48 -8.16
CA ALA A 43 0.48 -4.93 -8.41
C ALA A 43 1.04 -4.16 -7.19
N TYR A 44 0.20 -3.53 -6.38
CA TYR A 44 0.60 -2.87 -5.14
C TYR A 44 0.81 -3.86 -3.98
N ALA A 45 -0.14 -4.77 -3.79
CA ALA A 45 -0.13 -5.70 -2.67
C ALA A 45 0.97 -6.76 -2.79
N THR A 46 1.36 -7.13 -4.02
CA THR A 46 2.40 -8.14 -4.31
C THR A 46 3.74 -7.54 -4.72
N LEU A 47 3.88 -6.21 -4.73
CA LEU A 47 5.12 -5.53 -5.08
C LEU A 47 6.28 -6.05 -4.23
N ARG A 48 7.35 -6.53 -4.89
CA ARG A 48 8.59 -6.95 -4.23
C ARG A 48 9.65 -5.86 -4.31
N TRP A 49 10.32 -5.61 -3.19
CA TRP A 49 11.38 -4.61 -3.09
C TRP A 49 12.35 -4.95 -1.96
N ASN A 50 13.55 -4.37 -1.99
CA ASN A 50 14.56 -4.57 -0.97
C ASN A 50 14.70 -3.35 -0.08
N GLY A 51 14.54 -3.57 1.25
CA GLY A 51 14.77 -2.56 2.27
C GLY A 51 16.27 -2.37 2.54
N GLU A 52 16.71 -1.11 2.62
CA GLU A 52 18.07 -0.72 2.95
C GLU A 52 18.09 0.24 4.15
N ARG A 53 19.21 0.31 4.89
CA ARG A 53 19.34 1.20 6.05
C ARG A 53 19.09 2.67 5.72
N ARG A 54 19.51 3.13 4.54
CA ARG A 54 19.32 4.53 4.09
C ARG A 54 17.85 4.89 3.85
N MET A 55 16.98 3.90 3.70
CA MET A 55 15.54 4.08 3.48
C MET A 55 14.74 4.23 4.77
N ARG A 56 15.41 4.13 5.94
CA ARG A 56 14.81 4.31 7.26
C ARG A 56 14.88 5.77 7.69
N MET A 57 13.82 6.25 8.34
CA MET A 57 13.77 7.57 8.95
C MET A 57 12.81 7.56 10.13
N HIS A 58 13.29 8.07 11.26
CA HIS A 58 12.50 8.36 12.46
C HIS A 58 12.92 9.74 12.97
N GLY A 59 12.63 10.77 12.17
CA GLY A 59 13.09 12.13 12.44
C GLY A 59 12.62 13.10 11.36
N ASN A 60 13.23 14.25 11.30
CA ASN A 60 12.91 15.27 10.31
C ASN A 60 13.67 15.00 9.00
N ASP A 61 12.96 15.14 7.89
CA ASP A 61 13.54 15.14 6.56
C ASP A 61 14.36 16.43 6.29
N PRO A 62 15.04 16.56 5.13
CA PRO A 62 15.79 17.77 4.79
C PRO A 62 14.96 19.05 4.73
N GLN A 63 13.62 18.96 4.70
CA GLN A 63 12.72 20.11 4.76
C GLN A 63 12.19 20.40 6.17
N GLY A 64 12.59 19.61 7.15
CA GLY A 64 12.14 19.74 8.54
C GLY A 64 10.81 19.05 8.84
N LEU A 65 10.26 18.27 7.90
CA LEU A 65 9.04 17.51 8.12
C LEU A 65 9.35 16.18 8.79
N ARG A 66 8.60 15.84 9.83
CA ARG A 66 8.71 14.54 10.51
C ARG A 66 8.38 13.42 9.53
N VAL A 67 9.25 12.42 9.45
CA VAL A 67 9.04 11.16 8.71
C VAL A 67 9.26 10.00 9.67
N ASP A 68 8.34 9.06 9.69
CA ASP A 68 8.44 7.82 10.45
C ASP A 68 8.13 6.64 9.52
N THR A 69 9.19 5.94 9.12
CA THR A 69 9.06 4.76 8.26
C THR A 69 8.51 3.56 9.03
N PRO A 70 7.62 2.74 8.46
CA PRO A 70 7.05 1.57 9.14
C PRO A 70 8.02 0.37 9.10
N ASP A 71 9.27 0.57 9.48
CA ASP A 71 10.28 -0.48 9.52
C ASP A 71 10.39 -1.16 10.90
N ALA A 72 10.76 -2.43 10.90
CA ALA A 72 10.82 -3.28 12.09
C ALA A 72 11.96 -2.94 13.07
N ALA A 73 12.76 -1.90 12.80
CA ALA A 73 13.82 -1.45 13.70
C ALA A 73 13.42 -0.22 14.53
N HIS A 74 12.17 0.18 14.48
CA HIS A 74 11.66 1.23 15.35
C HIS A 74 11.71 0.75 16.82
N ASP A 75 12.26 1.55 17.70
CA ASP A 75 12.55 1.16 19.10
C ASP A 75 11.28 0.86 19.93
N ASP A 76 10.14 1.36 19.53
CA ASP A 76 8.87 1.21 20.28
C ASP A 76 8.19 -0.15 20.10
N MET A 77 8.86 -1.16 19.52
CA MET A 77 8.36 -2.56 19.42
C MET A 77 6.87 -2.66 19.03
N ASP A 78 6.38 -1.67 18.29
CA ASP A 78 4.99 -1.63 17.89
C ASP A 78 4.81 -2.56 16.69
N TRP A 79 3.93 -3.54 16.85
CA TRP A 79 3.54 -4.52 15.83
C TRP A 79 3.06 -3.89 14.50
N ARG A 80 2.91 -2.58 14.42
CA ARG A 80 2.61 -1.81 13.21
C ARG A 80 3.80 -1.63 12.27
N PHE A 81 5.01 -1.93 12.71
CA PHE A 81 6.22 -1.79 11.93
C PHE A 81 6.64 -3.15 11.36
N TRP A 82 6.80 -3.24 10.06
CA TRP A 82 6.86 -4.53 9.37
C TRP A 82 8.05 -4.72 8.44
N TRP A 83 8.46 -3.69 7.68
CA TRP A 83 9.49 -3.95 6.69
C TRP A 83 10.89 -4.03 7.32
N THR A 84 11.71 -4.93 6.74
CA THR A 84 13.05 -5.26 7.22
C THR A 84 14.10 -4.96 6.15
N LEU A 85 15.39 -5.08 6.53
CA LEU A 85 16.48 -5.09 5.56
C LEU A 85 16.36 -6.34 4.69
N GLY A 86 16.53 -6.18 3.37
CA GLY A 86 16.36 -7.25 2.40
C GLY A 86 14.93 -7.29 1.82
N GLY A 87 14.46 -8.49 1.45
CA GLY A 87 13.23 -8.68 0.70
C GLY A 87 11.95 -8.36 1.47
N ASN A 88 11.09 -7.53 0.87
CA ASN A 88 9.79 -7.16 1.38
C ASN A 88 8.71 -7.33 0.30
N THR A 89 7.44 -7.47 0.73
CA THR A 89 6.28 -7.57 -0.16
C THR A 89 5.19 -6.58 0.26
N GLY A 90 4.60 -5.91 -0.74
CA GLY A 90 3.62 -4.85 -0.57
C GLY A 90 4.26 -3.46 -0.52
N MET A 91 3.62 -2.48 -1.14
CA MET A 91 4.10 -1.10 -1.12
C MET A 91 3.87 -0.50 0.27
N PRO A 92 4.88 0.16 0.87
CA PRO A 92 4.70 0.84 2.15
C PRO A 92 3.66 1.95 2.07
N TYR A 93 2.90 2.09 3.17
CA TYR A 93 2.05 3.27 3.37
C TYR A 93 2.91 4.53 3.46
N LYS A 94 2.47 5.58 2.77
CA LYS A 94 3.06 6.91 2.90
C LYS A 94 1.95 7.95 3.01
N TRP A 95 1.95 8.75 4.07
CA TRP A 95 1.04 9.88 4.24
C TRP A 95 1.07 10.81 3.01
N GLY A 96 -0.11 11.04 2.38
CA GLY A 96 -0.24 11.79 1.13
C GLY A 96 0.47 11.15 -0.06
N GLY A 97 0.67 9.81 -0.03
CA GLY A 97 1.38 9.09 -1.08
C GLY A 97 0.52 8.78 -2.30
N PHE A 98 1.16 8.86 -3.49
CA PHE A 98 0.51 8.54 -4.76
C PHE A 98 1.48 7.89 -5.77
N ASP A 99 2.57 7.30 -5.31
CA ASP A 99 3.53 6.63 -6.18
C ASP A 99 2.90 5.39 -6.86
N THR A 100 3.21 5.16 -8.14
CA THR A 100 3.00 3.86 -8.77
C THR A 100 4.08 2.87 -8.30
N PRO A 101 3.90 1.54 -8.44
CA PRO A 101 4.95 0.56 -8.17
C PRO A 101 6.28 0.88 -8.88
N LYS A 102 6.22 1.33 -10.13
CA LYS A 102 7.40 1.71 -10.92
C LYS A 102 8.05 2.99 -10.39
N GLU A 103 7.28 4.02 -10.06
CA GLU A 103 7.79 5.27 -9.45
C GLU A 103 8.42 4.99 -8.10
N PHE A 104 7.78 4.19 -7.24
CA PHE A 104 8.32 3.77 -5.95
C PHE A 104 9.68 3.10 -6.10
N LEU A 105 9.79 2.06 -6.94
CA LEU A 105 11.05 1.37 -7.18
C LEU A 105 12.11 2.30 -7.78
N HIS A 106 11.73 3.16 -8.74
CA HIS A 106 12.63 4.13 -9.34
C HIS A 106 13.22 5.07 -8.29
N ARG A 107 12.38 5.61 -7.41
CA ARG A 107 12.80 6.51 -6.33
C ARG A 107 13.73 5.80 -5.34
N LEU A 108 13.41 4.56 -4.94
CA LEU A 108 14.27 3.78 -4.04
C LEU A 108 15.67 3.55 -4.60
N HIS A 109 15.81 3.40 -5.93
CA HIS A 109 17.10 3.11 -6.57
C HIS A 109 17.89 4.35 -6.93
N ASN A 110 17.23 5.44 -7.31
CA ASN A 110 17.89 6.58 -7.95
C ASN A 110 17.99 7.83 -7.06
N ASP A 111 17.11 7.95 -6.05
CA ASP A 111 17.13 9.12 -5.17
C ASP A 111 18.07 8.88 -3.99
N ALA A 112 19.03 9.79 -3.80
CA ALA A 112 20.02 9.69 -2.71
C ALA A 112 19.41 9.78 -1.31
N ALA A 113 18.27 10.47 -1.18
CA ALA A 113 17.52 10.64 0.08
C ALA A 113 16.05 10.31 -0.17
N VAL A 114 15.70 9.03 -0.04
CA VAL A 114 14.31 8.57 -0.09
C VAL A 114 14.06 7.56 1.02
N TYR A 115 12.92 7.71 1.70
CA TYR A 115 12.49 6.87 2.81
C TYR A 115 11.33 5.99 2.40
N ALA A 116 11.37 4.70 2.78
CA ALA A 116 10.36 3.73 2.37
C ALA A 116 9.14 3.77 3.30
N GLY A 117 8.17 4.57 2.96
CA GLY A 117 6.96 4.81 3.73
C GLY A 117 7.06 6.00 4.68
N ASP A 118 5.90 6.38 5.22
CA ASP A 118 5.72 7.40 6.25
C ASP A 118 4.30 7.21 6.82
N TYR A 119 4.19 6.56 7.99
CA TYR A 119 2.89 6.18 8.51
C TYR A 119 2.07 7.38 9.03
N ALA A 120 0.75 7.20 9.12
CA ALA A 120 -0.18 8.25 9.58
C ALA A 120 -0.09 8.46 11.10
N SER A 121 0.98 9.08 11.57
CA SER A 121 1.14 9.47 12.96
C SER A 121 0.16 10.59 13.34
N PRO A 122 -0.13 10.81 14.64
CA PRO A 122 -0.95 11.94 15.09
C PRO A 122 -0.47 13.29 14.55
N THR A 123 0.85 13.48 14.44
CA THR A 123 1.45 14.70 13.87
C THR A 123 1.10 14.86 12.38
N LYS A 124 1.13 13.77 11.61
CA LYS A 124 0.75 13.77 10.19
C LYS A 124 -0.71 14.09 10.01
N ILE A 125 -1.58 13.44 10.78
CA ILE A 125 -3.03 13.66 10.73
C ILE A 125 -3.37 15.14 11.07
N ALA A 126 -2.73 15.70 12.09
CA ALA A 126 -2.95 17.09 12.48
C ALA A 126 -2.43 18.09 11.44
N GLY A 127 -1.29 17.79 10.79
CA GLY A 127 -0.69 18.65 9.77
C GLY A 127 -1.32 18.55 8.37
N GLY A 128 -2.12 17.51 8.12
CA GLY A 128 -2.78 17.33 6.82
C GLY A 128 -1.78 17.33 5.65
N ASP A 129 -2.11 18.09 4.60
CA ASP A 129 -1.27 18.19 3.39
C ASP A 129 0.09 18.86 3.65
N ASP A 130 0.15 19.77 4.63
CA ASP A 130 1.41 20.44 5.01
C ASP A 130 2.42 19.49 5.66
N ALA A 131 1.98 18.31 6.11
CA ALA A 131 2.83 17.28 6.68
C ALA A 131 3.33 16.24 5.68
N VAL A 132 3.06 16.40 4.38
CA VAL A 132 3.45 15.45 3.32
C VAL A 132 4.92 15.64 2.94
N SER A 133 5.78 14.67 3.31
CA SER A 133 7.18 14.69 2.90
C SER A 133 7.38 14.24 1.45
N ARG A 134 8.12 15.02 0.67
CA ARG A 134 8.58 14.61 -0.66
C ARG A 134 9.70 13.58 -0.64
N TYR A 135 10.35 13.41 0.51
CA TYR A 135 11.46 12.46 0.69
C TYR A 135 11.00 11.06 1.09
N ALA A 136 9.72 10.87 1.38
CA ALA A 136 9.14 9.54 1.57
C ALA A 136 8.51 9.04 0.27
N ALA A 137 8.60 7.74 0.02
CA ALA A 137 8.01 7.05 -1.13
C ALA A 137 6.99 6.00 -0.65
N GLY A 138 5.88 5.86 -1.39
CA GLY A 138 4.80 4.94 -1.06
C GLY A 138 3.43 5.48 -1.46
N ILE A 139 2.37 4.90 -0.92
CA ILE A 139 1.00 5.26 -1.26
C ILE A 139 0.11 5.27 0.00
N ASP A 140 -0.84 6.22 0.12
CA ASP A 140 -1.84 6.18 1.18
C ASP A 140 -3.12 5.43 0.76
N CYS A 141 -4.09 5.33 1.67
CA CYS A 141 -5.32 4.57 1.44
C CYS A 141 -6.15 5.13 0.28
N SER A 142 -6.35 6.42 0.25
CA SER A 142 -7.15 7.11 -0.77
C SER A 142 -6.40 7.27 -2.09
N GLY A 143 -5.10 7.49 -2.05
CA GLY A 143 -4.21 7.46 -3.20
C GLY A 143 -4.21 6.10 -3.89
N PHE A 144 -4.16 5.01 -3.11
CA PHE A 144 -4.26 3.64 -3.61
C PHE A 144 -5.57 3.40 -4.37
N VAL A 145 -6.71 3.74 -3.77
CA VAL A 145 -8.01 3.63 -4.45
C VAL A 145 -8.05 4.52 -5.69
N SER A 146 -7.52 5.73 -5.62
CA SER A 146 -7.45 6.64 -6.78
C SER A 146 -6.64 6.05 -7.93
N ARG A 147 -5.51 5.37 -7.64
CA ARG A 147 -4.73 4.62 -8.66
C ARG A 147 -5.48 3.43 -9.20
N CYS A 148 -6.13 2.63 -8.35
CA CYS A 148 -6.93 1.47 -8.77
C CYS A 148 -8.07 1.87 -9.71
N TRP A 149 -8.69 3.03 -9.48
CA TRP A 149 -9.72 3.59 -10.36
C TRP A 149 -9.17 4.43 -11.51
N ARG A 150 -7.85 4.52 -11.68
CA ARG A 150 -7.16 5.26 -12.73
C ARG A 150 -7.55 6.74 -12.77
N LEU A 151 -7.73 7.33 -11.58
CA LEU A 151 -8.02 8.75 -11.45
C LEU A 151 -6.78 9.58 -11.80
N GLU A 152 -6.99 10.81 -12.26
CA GLU A 152 -5.93 11.70 -12.75
C GLU A 152 -5.01 12.26 -11.65
N ARG A 153 -5.51 12.28 -10.40
CA ARG A 153 -4.79 12.75 -9.23
C ARG A 153 -5.20 11.96 -7.98
N PRO A 154 -4.47 12.10 -6.86
CA PRO A 154 -4.97 11.58 -5.58
C PRO A 154 -6.24 12.34 -5.17
N TYR A 155 -7.25 11.61 -4.74
CA TYR A 155 -8.46 12.13 -4.11
C TYR A 155 -8.43 11.74 -2.64
N SER A 156 -8.73 12.65 -1.75
CA SER A 156 -8.88 12.34 -0.33
C SER A 156 -10.10 11.44 -0.06
N THR A 157 -10.15 10.80 1.09
CA THR A 157 -11.32 10.00 1.49
C THR A 157 -12.63 10.82 1.51
N ARG A 158 -12.55 12.13 1.70
CA ARG A 158 -13.72 13.02 1.60
C ARG A 158 -14.15 13.25 0.15
N GLU A 159 -13.20 13.40 -0.76
CA GLU A 159 -13.48 13.64 -2.19
C GLU A 159 -13.90 12.37 -2.93
N LEU A 160 -13.43 11.18 -2.51
CA LEU A 160 -13.81 9.91 -3.11
C LEU A 160 -15.30 9.65 -3.06
N ALA A 161 -15.99 10.08 -1.99
CA ALA A 161 -17.44 9.95 -1.86
C ALA A 161 -18.18 10.61 -3.04
N ALA A 162 -17.68 11.76 -3.52
CA ALA A 162 -18.28 12.49 -4.65
C ALA A 162 -18.04 11.81 -6.02
N GLN A 163 -17.11 10.86 -6.09
CA GLN A 163 -16.86 10.05 -7.29
C GLN A 163 -17.72 8.78 -7.33
N CYS A 164 -18.53 8.54 -6.30
CA CYS A 164 -19.24 7.29 -6.07
C CYS A 164 -20.74 7.50 -5.92
N ARG A 165 -21.49 6.40 -6.06
CA ARG A 165 -22.82 6.27 -5.51
C ARG A 165 -22.80 5.39 -4.27
N PRO A 166 -23.58 5.72 -3.21
CA PRO A 166 -23.74 4.80 -2.10
C PRO A 166 -24.49 3.54 -2.55
N LEU A 167 -24.17 2.41 -1.92
CA LEU A 167 -24.92 1.17 -2.04
C LEU A 167 -25.92 1.06 -0.85
N ALA A 168 -27.06 0.45 -1.10
CA ALA A 168 -28.08 0.32 -0.05
C ALA A 168 -27.68 -0.71 1.02
N SER A 169 -26.90 -1.72 0.64
CA SER A 169 -26.41 -2.80 1.51
C SER A 169 -25.00 -3.22 1.09
N VAL A 170 -24.25 -3.81 2.02
CA VAL A 170 -23.00 -4.50 1.71
C VAL A 170 -23.18 -5.68 0.76
N ASP A 171 -24.36 -6.27 0.72
CA ASP A 171 -24.69 -7.38 -0.19
C ASP A 171 -24.61 -6.97 -1.67
N GLU A 172 -24.67 -5.68 -1.96
CA GLU A 172 -24.49 -5.16 -3.32
C GLU A 172 -23.03 -5.03 -3.74
N LEU A 173 -22.08 -5.22 -2.81
CA LEU A 173 -20.66 -5.08 -3.10
C LEU A 173 -20.21 -6.04 -4.21
N GLN A 174 -19.45 -5.50 -5.12
CA GLN A 174 -18.80 -6.22 -6.22
C GLN A 174 -17.31 -5.87 -6.23
N PRO A 175 -16.43 -6.74 -6.77
CA PRO A 175 -15.00 -6.48 -6.84
C PRO A 175 -14.67 -5.08 -7.38
N GLY A 176 -13.85 -4.31 -6.64
CA GLY A 176 -13.48 -2.94 -7.00
C GLY A 176 -14.40 -1.85 -6.44
N ASP A 177 -15.51 -2.21 -5.77
CA ASP A 177 -16.25 -1.29 -4.90
C ASP A 177 -15.45 -1.00 -3.62
N ILE A 178 -15.84 -0.02 -2.84
CA ILE A 178 -15.12 0.38 -1.64
C ILE A 178 -15.99 0.36 -0.39
N MET A 179 -15.36 0.16 0.75
CA MET A 179 -15.86 0.55 2.05
C MET A 179 -15.15 1.84 2.47
N LEU A 180 -15.90 2.87 2.76
CA LEU A 180 -15.39 4.21 3.00
C LEU A 180 -15.91 4.78 4.32
N LEU A 181 -14.99 5.30 5.13
CA LEU A 181 -15.26 6.19 6.25
C LEU A 181 -14.63 7.56 5.91
N PRO A 182 -15.44 8.55 5.43
CA PRO A 182 -14.93 9.82 4.94
C PRO A 182 -14.10 10.57 6.00
N GLY A 183 -12.90 11.00 5.59
CA GLY A 183 -11.96 11.70 6.48
C GLY A 183 -11.13 10.78 7.35
N VAL A 184 -11.31 9.47 7.26
CA VAL A 184 -10.59 8.48 8.07
C VAL A 184 -9.86 7.48 7.17
N HIS A 185 -10.60 6.58 6.49
CA HIS A 185 -9.96 5.49 5.76
C HIS A 185 -10.85 4.94 4.65
N VAL A 186 -10.23 4.20 3.72
CA VAL A 186 -10.91 3.53 2.59
C VAL A 186 -10.17 2.26 2.18
N TRP A 187 -10.91 1.26 1.74
CA TRP A 187 -10.39 0.01 1.21
C TRP A 187 -11.24 -0.50 0.06
N LEU A 188 -10.60 -1.33 -0.80
CA LEU A 188 -11.25 -2.00 -1.93
C LEU A 188 -11.80 -3.34 -1.49
N PHE A 189 -13.07 -3.60 -1.81
CA PHE A 189 -13.67 -4.92 -1.72
C PHE A 189 -13.23 -5.78 -2.90
N LEU A 190 -12.87 -7.02 -2.63
CA LEU A 190 -12.51 -8.01 -3.65
C LEU A 190 -13.54 -9.13 -3.77
N ARG A 191 -13.90 -9.75 -2.67
CA ARG A 191 -14.85 -10.86 -2.63
C ARG A 191 -15.29 -11.16 -1.21
N TRP A 192 -16.38 -11.89 -1.10
CA TRP A 192 -16.77 -12.52 0.14
C TRP A 192 -15.91 -13.77 0.40
N GLU A 193 -15.61 -14.07 1.66
CA GLU A 193 -15.01 -15.36 2.04
C GLU A 193 -16.05 -16.45 2.09
N GLU A 194 -17.21 -16.14 2.70
CA GLU A 194 -18.32 -17.06 2.87
C GLU A 194 -19.60 -16.52 2.26
N ALA A 195 -20.55 -17.42 1.99
CA ALA A 195 -21.85 -17.07 1.41
C ALA A 195 -22.77 -16.28 2.35
N ASP A 196 -22.48 -16.27 3.66
CA ASP A 196 -23.22 -15.51 4.67
C ASP A 196 -22.75 -14.05 4.82
N HIS A 197 -21.75 -13.63 4.04
CA HIS A 197 -21.17 -12.29 4.00
C HIS A 197 -20.61 -11.80 5.33
N ARG A 198 -20.20 -12.72 6.23
CA ARG A 198 -19.63 -12.38 7.53
C ARG A 198 -18.24 -11.78 7.40
N HIS A 199 -17.41 -12.34 6.52
CA HIS A 199 -16.07 -11.83 6.24
C HIS A 199 -15.92 -11.45 4.79
N MET A 200 -15.24 -10.35 4.55
CA MET A 200 -14.84 -9.91 3.22
C MET A 200 -13.32 -9.90 3.05
N VAL A 201 -12.86 -10.32 1.89
CA VAL A 201 -11.48 -10.12 1.45
C VAL A 201 -11.39 -8.76 0.82
N ILE A 202 -10.48 -7.95 1.36
CA ILE A 202 -10.22 -6.60 0.91
C ILE A 202 -8.74 -6.44 0.51
N VAL A 203 -8.44 -5.34 -0.16
CA VAL A 203 -7.09 -4.84 -0.29
C VAL A 203 -7.06 -3.35 0.07
N GLU A 204 -6.06 -2.96 0.84
CA GLU A 204 -5.91 -1.59 1.30
C GLU A 204 -4.45 -1.14 1.32
N SER A 205 -4.21 0.14 1.42
CA SER A 205 -2.93 0.70 1.85
C SER A 205 -3.07 1.32 3.23
N GLY A 206 -2.31 0.81 4.19
CA GLY A 206 -2.38 1.26 5.58
C GLY A 206 -3.20 0.35 6.47
N GLY A 207 -3.49 0.83 7.66
CA GLY A 207 -4.20 0.07 8.68
C GLY A 207 -3.33 -0.90 9.47
N VAL A 208 -3.88 -1.29 10.60
CA VAL A 208 -3.30 -2.22 11.56
C VAL A 208 -3.42 -3.65 11.01
N PRO A 209 -2.44 -4.54 11.14
CA PRO A 209 -1.15 -4.37 11.83
C PRO A 209 -0.01 -3.81 10.96
N GLU A 210 -0.21 -3.66 9.67
CA GLU A 210 0.85 -3.35 8.73
C GLU A 210 0.54 -2.09 7.92
N TRP A 211 1.41 -1.12 7.99
CA TRP A 211 1.35 0.10 7.17
C TRP A 211 1.87 -0.17 5.75
N LYS A 212 1.09 -0.92 4.95
CA LYS A 212 1.41 -1.25 3.55
C LYS A 212 0.17 -1.60 2.75
N CYS A 213 0.35 -1.77 1.43
CA CYS A 213 -0.64 -2.44 0.59
C CYS A 213 -0.65 -3.94 0.90
N ALA A 214 -1.79 -4.47 1.33
CA ALA A 214 -1.96 -5.87 1.67
C ALA A 214 -3.40 -6.33 1.49
N TYR A 215 -3.56 -7.65 1.26
CA TYR A 215 -4.85 -8.33 1.38
C TYR A 215 -5.15 -8.59 2.84
N LYS A 216 -6.42 -8.46 3.21
CA LYS A 216 -6.91 -8.79 4.54
C LYS A 216 -8.28 -9.47 4.46
N SER A 217 -8.53 -10.36 5.40
CA SER A 217 -9.87 -10.82 5.74
C SER A 217 -10.39 -10.01 6.93
N VAL A 218 -11.58 -9.45 6.82
CA VAL A 218 -12.13 -8.53 7.81
C VAL A 218 -13.59 -8.87 8.12
N ASP A 219 -13.98 -8.74 9.39
CA ASP A 219 -15.37 -8.91 9.83
C ASP A 219 -16.23 -7.74 9.34
N THR A 220 -17.27 -8.06 8.58
CA THR A 220 -18.15 -7.08 7.93
C THR A 220 -18.89 -6.22 8.95
N GLN A 221 -19.45 -6.84 9.99
CA GLN A 221 -20.29 -6.13 10.96
C GLN A 221 -19.46 -5.18 11.81
N HIS A 222 -18.26 -5.60 12.22
CA HIS A 222 -17.34 -4.76 12.97
C HIS A 222 -17.10 -3.40 12.27
N PHE A 223 -16.83 -3.41 10.98
CA PHE A 223 -16.58 -2.17 10.24
C PHE A 223 -17.85 -1.35 9.94
N LEU A 224 -19.00 -2.01 9.79
CA LEU A 224 -20.27 -1.29 9.73
C LEU A 224 -20.56 -0.54 11.04
N ASP A 225 -20.23 -1.15 12.18
CA ASP A 225 -20.39 -0.55 13.51
C ASP A 225 -19.42 0.62 13.71
N GLU A 226 -18.21 0.56 13.14
CA GLU A 226 -17.25 1.68 13.10
C GLU A 226 -17.68 2.83 12.17
N GLY A 227 -18.73 2.64 11.37
CA GLY A 227 -19.30 3.68 10.52
C GLY A 227 -18.89 3.63 9.05
N TYR A 228 -18.12 2.62 8.63
CA TYR A 228 -17.85 2.43 7.19
C TYR A 228 -19.14 2.15 6.42
N ARG A 229 -19.20 2.64 5.19
CA ARG A 229 -20.33 2.41 4.28
C ARG A 229 -19.85 1.97 2.91
N PRO A 230 -20.67 1.15 2.19
CA PRO A 230 -20.32 0.66 0.87
C PRO A 230 -20.63 1.69 -0.21
N TYR A 231 -19.69 1.86 -1.15
CA TYR A 231 -19.81 2.76 -2.28
C TYR A 231 -19.31 2.12 -3.56
N ARG A 232 -19.90 2.52 -4.70
CA ARG A 232 -19.48 2.12 -6.04
C ARG A 232 -19.02 3.31 -6.85
N TYR A 233 -17.85 3.21 -7.46
CA TYR A 233 -17.34 4.23 -8.37
C TYR A 233 -18.28 4.40 -9.57
N LEU A 234 -18.61 5.67 -9.90
CA LEU A 234 -19.59 5.99 -10.96
C LEU A 234 -19.15 5.57 -12.37
N ARG A 235 -17.86 5.35 -12.59
CA ARG A 235 -17.29 5.03 -13.89
C ARG A 235 -16.63 3.65 -13.93
N ILE A 236 -16.97 2.76 -12.98
CA ILE A 236 -16.56 1.36 -13.01
C ILE A 236 -17.47 0.60 -14.00
N ARG A 237 -16.86 -0.30 -14.76
CA ARG A 237 -17.55 -1.15 -15.75
C ARG A 237 -17.33 -2.62 -15.41
N GLU A 238 -18.22 -3.46 -15.91
CA GLU A 238 -18.12 -4.93 -15.81
C GLU A 238 -16.94 -5.46 -16.64
#